data_b0d5a0f5d735113671652dc8c7880efe
#
_entry.id   b0d5a0f5d735113671652dc8c7880efe
#
_cell.length_a   1.000
_cell.length_b   1.000
_cell.length_c   1.000
_cell.angle_alpha   90.00
_cell.angle_beta   90.00
_cell.angle_gamma   90.00
#
_symmetry.space_group_name_H-M   'P 1'
#
loop_
_entity.id
_entity.type
_entity.pdbx_description
1 polymer ?
#
loop_
_entity_poly.entity_id
_entity_poly.type
_entity_poly.pdbx_seq_one_letter_code
_entity_poly.pdbx_strand_id
1 'polypeptide(L)'
;VPLSAVDAISPAFEHARQQLVRPFRASQWAKLALVGLLAGEMSSGGGGCNPGSFQMPTRPNNSQHLFAALPNLDPMVYASLIAVLVVTGFVLFVFFLYVNSVMRFVLFDSIVTKECRIWHSWTRRQGPGRRFFVWQILLAVASIVTLTILVGIPAGFAFLVGWLRNPKEHLIPLILGGMALFFVFMLFVVIQLLIHVMTKDFVVPQMALEEIGALEGWRRLWPQIKNEKGGY
;
A
#
# COMPACT_ATOMS: atom_id res chain seq x y z
N VAL A 1 1.09 21.96 28.21
CA VAL A 1 1.31 20.69 28.91
C VAL A 1 1.53 19.67 27.81
N PRO A 2 2.69 18.99 27.74
CA PRO A 2 2.89 17.93 26.77
C PRO A 2 1.89 16.81 27.10
N LEU A 3 0.94 16.56 26.19
CA LEU A 3 0.02 15.44 26.28
C LEU A 3 0.85 14.16 26.08
N SER A 4 1.04 13.39 27.15
CA SER A 4 1.64 12.07 27.06
C SER A 4 0.75 11.20 26.14
N ALA A 5 1.35 10.52 25.16
CA ALA A 5 0.64 9.60 24.28
C ALA A 5 -0.10 8.52 25.08
N VAL A 6 0.44 8.13 26.24
CA VAL A 6 -0.15 7.14 27.14
C VAL A 6 -1.44 7.66 27.78
N ASP A 7 -1.49 8.94 28.14
CA ASP A 7 -2.69 9.55 28.77
C ASP A 7 -3.83 9.73 27.76
N ALA A 8 -3.52 9.78 26.47
CA ALA A 8 -4.50 9.87 25.40
C ALA A 8 -5.19 8.53 25.06
N ILE A 9 -4.60 7.40 25.44
CA ILE A 9 -5.14 6.05 25.10
C ILE A 9 -6.48 5.80 25.77
N SER A 10 -6.61 6.09 27.07
CA SER A 10 -7.84 5.81 27.82
C SER A 10 -9.05 6.61 27.31
N PRO A 11 -8.98 7.95 27.14
CA PRO A 11 -10.08 8.71 26.58
C PRO A 11 -10.38 8.36 25.12
N ALA A 12 -9.36 8.03 24.31
CA ALA A 12 -9.55 7.59 22.93
C ALA A 12 -10.31 6.26 22.85
N PHE A 13 -9.97 5.30 23.72
CA PHE A 13 -10.67 4.01 23.79
C PHE A 13 -12.13 4.16 24.25
N GLU A 14 -12.38 4.97 25.27
CA GLU A 14 -13.73 5.26 25.74
C GLU A 14 -14.57 5.93 24.66
N HIS A 15 -13.99 6.88 23.94
CA HIS A 15 -14.62 7.56 22.82
C HIS A 15 -14.93 6.59 21.65
N ALA A 16 -13.99 5.74 21.30
CA ALA A 16 -14.18 4.69 20.29
C ALA A 16 -15.30 3.72 20.69
N ARG A 17 -15.34 3.28 21.96
CA ARG A 17 -16.38 2.39 22.48
C ARG A 17 -17.76 3.03 22.43
N GLN A 18 -17.89 4.29 22.80
CA GLN A 18 -19.16 5.02 22.74
C GLN A 18 -19.61 5.27 21.31
N GLN A 19 -18.70 5.48 20.38
CA GLN A 19 -19.04 5.76 18.99
C GLN A 19 -19.37 4.51 18.18
N LEU A 20 -18.64 3.42 18.40
CA LEU A 20 -18.72 2.22 17.58
C LEU A 20 -19.66 1.15 18.16
N VAL A 21 -19.77 1.06 19.49
CA VAL A 21 -20.50 -0.03 20.14
C VAL A 21 -21.89 0.39 20.66
N ARG A 22 -22.14 1.68 20.91
CA ARG A 22 -23.41 2.16 21.44
C ARG A 22 -24.01 3.29 20.59
N PRO A 23 -25.16 3.07 19.90
CA PRO A 23 -25.93 1.82 19.75
C PRO A 23 -25.34 0.94 18.63
N PHE A 24 -25.28 -0.38 18.86
CA PHE A 24 -24.83 -1.34 17.87
C PHE A 24 -25.83 -1.45 16.72
N ARG A 25 -25.44 -1.04 15.51
CA ARG A 25 -26.23 -1.18 14.28
C ARG A 25 -25.49 -2.03 13.28
N ALA A 26 -25.90 -3.29 13.11
CA ALA A 26 -25.25 -4.25 12.22
C ALA A 26 -25.09 -3.73 10.78
N SER A 27 -26.06 -2.99 10.24
CA SER A 27 -25.98 -2.40 8.91
C SER A 27 -24.91 -1.32 8.77
N GLN A 28 -24.69 -0.52 9.82
CA GLN A 28 -23.60 0.47 9.83
C GLN A 28 -22.23 -0.21 9.94
N TRP A 29 -22.13 -1.26 10.77
CA TRP A 29 -20.92 -2.04 10.90
C TRP A 29 -20.54 -2.75 9.59
N ALA A 30 -21.52 -3.34 8.87
CA ALA A 30 -21.28 -3.95 7.57
C ALA A 30 -20.77 -2.93 6.53
N LYS A 31 -21.36 -1.72 6.50
CA LYS A 31 -20.90 -0.64 5.62
C LYS A 31 -19.50 -0.15 5.98
N LEU A 32 -19.23 0.02 7.28
CA LEU A 32 -17.92 0.45 7.78
C LEU A 32 -16.84 -0.60 7.45
N ALA A 33 -17.14 -1.88 7.63
CA ALA A 33 -16.26 -2.99 7.28
C ALA A 33 -15.97 -3.02 5.76
N LEU A 34 -17.00 -2.81 4.92
CA LEU A 34 -16.84 -2.74 3.47
C LEU A 34 -15.95 -1.55 3.07
N VAL A 35 -16.18 -0.37 3.65
CA VAL A 35 -15.38 0.82 3.37
C VAL A 35 -13.94 0.63 3.87
N GLY A 36 -13.75 0.03 5.05
CA GLY A 36 -12.42 -0.29 5.59
C GLY A 36 -11.65 -1.30 4.73
N LEU A 37 -12.35 -2.33 4.20
CA LEU A 37 -11.78 -3.28 3.27
C LEU A 37 -11.34 -2.59 1.97
N LEU A 38 -12.20 -1.75 1.39
CA LEU A 38 -11.88 -1.00 0.18
C LEU A 38 -10.82 0.08 0.40
N ALA A 39 -10.72 0.63 1.61
CA ALA A 39 -9.65 1.55 2.00
C ALA A 39 -8.31 0.85 2.26
N GLY A 40 -8.26 -0.48 2.19
CA GLY A 40 -7.05 -1.28 2.42
C GLY A 40 -6.63 -1.37 3.90
N GLU A 41 -7.49 -0.96 4.83
CA GLU A 41 -7.15 -0.98 6.25
C GLU A 41 -7.08 -2.41 6.82
N MET A 42 -7.84 -3.35 6.27
CA MET A 42 -7.79 -4.75 6.70
C MET A 42 -6.50 -5.47 6.30
N SER A 43 -5.77 -4.97 5.30
CA SER A 43 -4.49 -5.58 4.91
C SER A 43 -3.31 -5.04 5.73
N SER A 44 -3.44 -3.90 6.39
CA SER A 44 -2.36 -3.28 7.19
C SER A 44 -2.43 -3.60 8.69
N GLY A 45 -3.56 -4.09 9.18
CA GLY A 45 -3.72 -4.50 10.57
C GLY A 45 -3.48 -5.98 10.75
N GLY A 46 -2.26 -6.41 11.04
CA GLY A 46 -1.80 -7.68 11.67
C GLY A 46 -2.58 -9.00 11.55
N GLY A 47 -3.75 -9.01 10.95
CA GLY A 47 -4.56 -10.16 10.61
C GLY A 47 -4.48 -10.41 9.11
N GLY A 48 -3.33 -10.88 8.65
CA GLY A 48 -3.09 -11.14 7.24
C GLY A 48 -4.13 -12.08 6.65
N CYS A 49 -5.11 -11.52 5.94
CA CYS A 49 -5.63 -12.22 4.78
C CYS A 49 -4.49 -12.24 3.75
N ASN A 50 -3.52 -13.11 3.99
CA ASN A 50 -2.51 -13.45 3.02
C ASN A 50 -3.27 -14.12 1.86
N PRO A 51 -3.36 -13.51 0.66
CA PRO A 51 -4.01 -14.17 -0.46
C PRO A 51 -3.34 -15.50 -0.84
N GLY A 52 -2.13 -15.77 -0.27
CA GLY A 52 -1.45 -17.05 -0.38
C GLY A 52 -1.92 -18.11 0.62
N SER A 53 -2.76 -17.80 1.61
CA SER A 53 -3.31 -18.79 2.55
C SER A 53 -4.70 -19.32 2.16
N PHE A 54 -5.23 -18.96 0.98
CA PHE A 54 -6.20 -19.81 0.33
C PHE A 54 -5.47 -21.10 -0.08
N GLN A 55 -5.27 -21.99 0.89
CA GLN A 55 -5.03 -23.39 0.59
C GLN A 55 -6.27 -23.87 -0.17
N MET A 56 -6.23 -23.73 -1.48
CA MET A 56 -7.10 -24.54 -2.32
C MET A 56 -6.90 -25.96 -1.85
N PRO A 57 -7.98 -26.68 -1.46
CA PRO A 57 -7.84 -28.09 -1.14
C PRO A 57 -7.07 -28.72 -2.30
N THR A 58 -5.90 -29.25 -1.98
CA THR A 58 -5.05 -29.97 -2.93
C THR A 58 -5.86 -31.14 -3.45
N ARG A 59 -6.65 -30.89 -4.50
CA ARG A 59 -7.23 -31.96 -5.30
C ARG A 59 -6.05 -32.67 -5.96
N PRO A 60 -5.88 -33.96 -5.70
CA PRO A 60 -4.76 -34.68 -6.27
C PRO A 60 -4.83 -34.63 -7.80
N ASN A 61 -3.79 -34.12 -8.41
CA ASN A 61 -3.30 -34.44 -9.75
C ASN A 61 -4.13 -34.05 -11.01
N ASN A 62 -5.15 -33.21 -10.96
CA ASN A 62 -5.87 -32.83 -12.20
C ASN A 62 -5.53 -31.42 -12.74
N SER A 63 -4.65 -30.66 -12.07
CA SER A 63 -4.26 -29.34 -12.56
C SER A 63 -3.34 -29.36 -13.79
N GLN A 64 -2.68 -30.50 -14.06
CA GLN A 64 -1.89 -30.67 -15.29
C GLN A 64 -2.79 -30.73 -16.56
N HIS A 65 -4.04 -31.17 -16.42
CA HIS A 65 -4.97 -31.24 -17.57
C HIS A 65 -5.59 -29.88 -17.92
N LEU A 66 -5.63 -28.92 -16.99
CA LEU A 66 -6.18 -27.59 -17.30
C LEU A 66 -5.21 -26.79 -18.21
N PHE A 67 -3.90 -26.97 -18.01
CA PHE A 67 -2.87 -26.36 -18.87
C PHE A 67 -2.56 -27.21 -20.11
N ALA A 68 -2.78 -28.53 -20.05
CA ALA A 68 -2.63 -29.43 -21.20
C ALA A 68 -3.78 -29.35 -22.19
N ALA A 69 -4.93 -28.77 -21.81
CA ALA A 69 -6.08 -28.52 -22.68
C ALA A 69 -6.01 -27.15 -23.40
N LEU A 70 -4.94 -26.36 -23.20
CA LEU A 70 -4.68 -25.23 -24.08
C LEU A 70 -4.26 -25.81 -25.43
N PRO A 71 -5.11 -25.67 -26.50
CA PRO A 71 -4.71 -26.12 -27.83
C PRO A 71 -3.39 -25.45 -28.21
N ASN A 72 -2.65 -26.04 -29.16
CA ASN A 72 -1.45 -25.42 -29.74
C ASN A 72 -1.85 -24.08 -30.37
N LEU A 73 -2.03 -23.07 -29.51
CA LEU A 73 -2.31 -21.69 -29.91
C LEU A 73 -1.06 -21.16 -30.56
N ASP A 74 -1.21 -20.58 -31.73
CA ASP A 74 -0.14 -19.83 -32.37
C ASP A 74 0.54 -18.90 -31.33
N PRO A 75 1.88 -18.85 -31.30
CA PRO A 75 2.63 -17.96 -30.37
C PRO A 75 2.12 -16.53 -30.39
N MET A 76 1.58 -16.07 -31.50
CA MET A 76 1.03 -14.74 -31.69
C MET A 76 -0.30 -14.56 -30.95
N VAL A 77 -1.16 -15.59 -30.92
CA VAL A 77 -2.43 -15.58 -30.16
C VAL A 77 -2.13 -15.61 -28.65
N TYR A 78 -1.15 -16.41 -28.23
CA TYR A 78 -0.73 -16.47 -26.84
C TYR A 78 -0.15 -15.11 -26.36
N ALA A 79 0.70 -14.47 -27.14
CA ALA A 79 1.26 -13.16 -26.85
C ALA A 79 0.16 -12.08 -26.78
N SER A 80 -0.83 -12.11 -27.67
CA SER A 80 -1.94 -11.17 -27.65
C SER A 80 -2.83 -11.34 -26.42
N LEU A 81 -3.10 -12.58 -26.00
CA LEU A 81 -3.88 -12.88 -24.80
C LEU A 81 -3.19 -12.40 -23.55
N ILE A 82 -1.87 -12.62 -23.43
CA ILE A 82 -1.06 -12.07 -22.31
C ILE A 82 -1.10 -10.56 -22.33
N ALA A 83 -0.94 -9.91 -23.48
CA ALA A 83 -0.96 -8.46 -23.59
C ALA A 83 -2.32 -7.89 -23.13
N VAL A 84 -3.43 -8.48 -23.56
CA VAL A 84 -4.78 -8.07 -23.12
C VAL A 84 -4.96 -8.27 -21.62
N LEU A 85 -4.49 -9.40 -21.07
CA LEU A 85 -4.57 -9.67 -19.63
C LEU A 85 -3.76 -8.69 -18.81
N VAL A 86 -2.53 -8.36 -19.25
CA VAL A 86 -1.67 -7.37 -18.60
C VAL A 86 -2.29 -5.98 -18.63
N VAL A 87 -2.80 -5.55 -19.79
CA VAL A 87 -3.44 -4.23 -19.92
C VAL A 87 -4.71 -4.15 -19.08
N THR A 88 -5.57 -5.18 -19.14
CA THR A 88 -6.79 -5.22 -18.32
C THR A 88 -6.47 -5.25 -16.83
N GLY A 89 -5.49 -6.05 -16.41
CA GLY A 89 -5.01 -6.12 -15.03
C GLY A 89 -4.46 -4.77 -14.55
N PHE A 90 -3.70 -4.08 -15.40
CA PHE A 90 -3.18 -2.75 -15.09
C PHE A 90 -4.30 -1.70 -14.93
N VAL A 91 -5.28 -1.70 -15.83
CA VAL A 91 -6.44 -0.78 -15.73
C VAL A 91 -7.23 -1.03 -14.45
N LEU A 92 -7.51 -2.31 -14.13
CA LEU A 92 -8.18 -2.68 -12.88
C LEU A 92 -7.36 -2.27 -11.65
N PHE A 93 -6.05 -2.48 -11.67
CA PHE A 93 -5.16 -2.08 -10.59
C PHE A 93 -5.21 -0.56 -10.33
N VAL A 94 -5.11 0.26 -11.38
CA VAL A 94 -5.21 1.72 -11.27
C VAL A 94 -6.59 2.14 -10.76
N PHE A 95 -7.65 1.48 -11.25
CA PHE A 95 -9.02 1.72 -10.77
C PHE A 95 -9.17 1.41 -9.28
N PHE A 96 -8.68 0.26 -8.82
CA PHE A 96 -8.72 -0.09 -7.40
C PHE A 96 -7.87 0.82 -6.53
N LEU A 97 -6.71 1.27 -7.01
CA LEU A 97 -5.91 2.29 -6.32
C LEU A 97 -6.69 3.60 -6.15
N TYR A 98 -7.42 4.04 -7.18
CA TYR A 98 -8.25 5.22 -7.08
C TYR A 98 -9.40 5.04 -6.07
N VAL A 99 -10.11 3.91 -6.14
CA VAL A 99 -11.18 3.56 -5.19
C VAL A 99 -10.64 3.53 -3.76
N ASN A 100 -9.52 2.86 -3.52
CA ASN A 100 -8.85 2.81 -2.22
C ASN A 100 -8.53 4.21 -1.69
N SER A 101 -8.01 5.07 -2.56
CA SER A 101 -7.65 6.45 -2.24
C SER A 101 -8.86 7.26 -1.75
N VAL A 102 -9.99 7.18 -2.44
CA VAL A 102 -11.22 7.90 -2.08
C VAL A 102 -11.89 7.28 -0.85
N MET A 103 -11.95 5.93 -0.78
CA MET A 103 -12.59 5.21 0.32
C MET A 103 -11.93 5.48 1.67
N ARG A 104 -10.62 5.77 1.69
CA ARG A 104 -9.93 6.17 2.92
C ARG A 104 -10.49 7.46 3.51
N PHE A 105 -10.81 8.45 2.68
CA PHE A 105 -11.45 9.70 3.13
C PHE A 105 -12.91 9.48 3.52
N VAL A 106 -13.62 8.59 2.82
CA VAL A 106 -15.00 8.18 3.18
C VAL A 106 -15.02 7.49 4.54
N LEU A 107 -14.03 6.62 4.82
CA LEU A 107 -13.87 5.97 6.12
C LEU A 107 -13.68 7.00 7.23
N PHE A 108 -12.76 7.95 7.03
CA PHE A 108 -12.51 9.03 7.99
C PHE A 108 -13.77 9.86 8.24
N ASP A 109 -14.47 10.27 7.19
CA ASP A 109 -15.72 11.03 7.28
C ASP A 109 -16.81 10.27 8.02
N SER A 110 -16.93 8.95 7.76
CA SER A 110 -17.91 8.07 8.43
C SER A 110 -17.64 7.90 9.93
N ILE A 111 -16.37 7.91 10.34
CA ILE A 111 -16.00 7.86 11.77
C ILE A 111 -16.31 9.18 12.46
N VAL A 112 -16.01 10.31 11.82
CA VAL A 112 -16.24 11.65 12.39
C VAL A 112 -17.74 11.97 12.48
N THR A 113 -18.52 11.65 11.44
CA THR A 113 -19.96 11.97 11.38
C THR A 113 -20.86 10.94 12.08
N LYS A 114 -20.30 9.79 12.50
CA LYS A 114 -21.06 8.64 13.07
C LYS A 114 -22.11 8.05 12.13
N GLU A 115 -22.14 8.47 10.87
CA GLU A 115 -23.07 7.98 9.85
C GLU A 115 -22.30 7.53 8.60
N CYS A 116 -22.50 6.28 8.19
CA CYS A 116 -21.89 5.76 6.98
C CYS A 116 -22.79 6.00 5.76
N ARG A 117 -22.71 7.21 5.17
CA ARG A 117 -23.40 7.58 3.91
C ARG A 117 -22.42 7.51 2.75
N ILE A 118 -22.12 6.30 2.29
CA ILE A 118 -21.04 6.05 1.30
C ILE A 118 -21.17 6.95 0.06
N TRP A 119 -22.35 7.02 -0.54
CA TRP A 119 -22.57 7.77 -1.78
C TRP A 119 -22.39 9.28 -1.63
N HIS A 120 -22.90 9.83 -0.54
CA HIS A 120 -22.78 11.26 -0.25
C HIS A 120 -21.32 11.65 0.08
N SER A 121 -20.68 10.88 0.94
CA SER A 121 -19.27 11.09 1.30
C SER A 121 -18.33 10.86 0.11
N TRP A 122 -18.64 9.90 -0.76
CA TRP A 122 -17.89 9.67 -2.01
C TRP A 122 -17.87 10.93 -2.88
N THR A 123 -19.05 11.51 -3.18
CA THR A 123 -19.14 12.67 -4.05
C THR A 123 -18.42 13.89 -3.46
N ARG A 124 -18.54 14.08 -2.16
CA ARG A 124 -17.90 15.19 -1.43
C ARG A 124 -16.37 15.04 -1.36
N ARG A 125 -15.86 13.82 -1.21
CA ARG A 125 -14.44 13.56 -0.95
C ARG A 125 -13.63 13.19 -2.20
N GLN A 126 -14.18 13.28 -3.39
CA GLN A 126 -13.46 13.04 -4.65
C GLN A 126 -12.26 14.00 -4.82
N GLY A 127 -12.39 15.25 -4.41
CA GLY A 127 -11.32 16.25 -4.52
C GLY A 127 -10.05 15.86 -3.75
N PRO A 128 -10.13 15.73 -2.42
CA PRO A 128 -9.01 15.22 -1.60
C PRO A 128 -8.53 13.84 -2.04
N GLY A 129 -9.46 12.91 -2.35
CA GLY A 129 -9.13 11.56 -2.82
C GLY A 129 -8.29 11.56 -4.09
N ARG A 130 -8.60 12.42 -5.06
CA ARG A 130 -7.82 12.56 -6.31
C ARG A 130 -6.42 13.13 -6.05
N ARG A 131 -6.29 14.13 -5.17
CA ARG A 131 -4.98 14.68 -4.79
C ARG A 131 -4.12 13.63 -4.10
N PHE A 132 -4.71 12.82 -3.24
CA PHE A 132 -4.02 11.72 -2.57
C PHE A 132 -3.66 10.59 -3.55
N PHE A 133 -4.54 10.25 -4.49
CA PHE A 133 -4.25 9.29 -5.56
C PHE A 133 -3.03 9.70 -6.41
N VAL A 134 -2.99 10.98 -6.84
CA VAL A 134 -1.83 11.50 -7.59
C VAL A 134 -0.56 11.41 -6.75
N TRP A 135 -0.63 11.71 -5.45
CA TRP A 135 0.49 11.55 -4.52
C TRP A 135 0.96 10.10 -4.43
N GLN A 136 0.04 9.14 -4.31
CA GLN A 136 0.37 7.71 -4.29
C GLN A 136 1.06 7.25 -5.57
N ILE A 137 0.56 7.69 -6.74
CA ILE A 137 1.21 7.37 -8.03
C ILE A 137 2.61 7.97 -8.07
N LEU A 138 2.78 9.22 -7.66
CA LEU A 138 4.07 9.89 -7.66
C LEU A 138 5.07 9.15 -6.75
N LEU A 139 4.64 8.74 -5.57
CA LEU A 139 5.45 7.90 -4.67
C LEU A 139 5.78 6.54 -5.29
N ALA A 140 4.82 5.89 -5.94
CA ALA A 140 5.04 4.61 -6.60
C ALA A 140 6.07 4.73 -7.72
N VAL A 141 5.94 5.74 -8.58
CA VAL A 141 6.90 6.01 -9.66
C VAL A 141 8.28 6.33 -9.09
N ALA A 142 8.37 7.20 -8.09
CA ALA A 142 9.64 7.52 -7.43
C ALA A 142 10.28 6.26 -6.81
N SER A 143 9.49 5.38 -6.19
CA SER A 143 9.95 4.12 -5.62
C SER A 143 10.48 3.16 -6.70
N ILE A 144 9.77 3.04 -7.83
CA ILE A 144 10.19 2.20 -8.96
C ILE A 144 11.50 2.72 -9.54
N VAL A 145 11.61 4.03 -9.78
CA VAL A 145 12.82 4.66 -10.31
C VAL A 145 14.00 4.44 -9.35
N THR A 146 13.80 4.69 -8.05
CA THR A 146 14.84 4.48 -7.04
C THR A 146 15.27 3.02 -6.98
N LEU A 147 14.31 2.08 -7.02
CA LEU A 147 14.60 0.65 -7.02
C LEU A 147 15.35 0.22 -8.29
N THR A 148 14.95 0.74 -9.45
CA THR A 148 15.65 0.46 -10.73
C THR A 148 17.08 0.96 -10.70
N ILE A 149 17.34 2.14 -10.15
CA ILE A 149 18.67 2.68 -9.97
C ILE A 149 19.47 1.83 -8.98
N LEU A 150 18.87 1.51 -7.82
CA LEU A 150 19.49 0.78 -6.74
C LEU A 150 19.97 -0.62 -7.17
N VAL A 151 19.14 -1.33 -7.92
CA VAL A 151 19.43 -2.70 -8.39
C VAL A 151 20.12 -2.66 -9.75
N GLY A 152 19.67 -1.78 -10.65
CA GLY A 152 20.13 -1.74 -12.04
C GLY A 152 21.61 -1.31 -12.16
N ILE A 153 22.06 -0.34 -11.38
CA ILE A 153 23.47 0.10 -11.43
C ILE A 153 24.43 -1.01 -10.99
N PRO A 154 24.28 -1.65 -9.80
CA PRO A 154 25.16 -2.75 -9.40
C PRO A 154 25.07 -3.97 -10.30
N ALA A 155 23.86 -4.32 -10.76
CA ALA A 155 23.67 -5.44 -11.68
C ALA A 155 24.32 -5.17 -13.05
N GLY A 156 24.15 -3.96 -13.59
CA GLY A 156 24.79 -3.51 -14.82
C GLY A 156 26.32 -3.52 -14.72
N PHE A 157 26.84 -3.05 -13.59
CA PHE A 157 28.28 -3.09 -13.32
C PHE A 157 28.80 -4.53 -13.27
N ALA A 158 28.14 -5.43 -12.53
CA ALA A 158 28.52 -6.84 -12.45
C ALA A 158 28.44 -7.55 -13.81
N PHE A 159 27.50 -7.15 -14.67
CA PHE A 159 27.38 -7.65 -16.04
C PHE A 159 28.54 -7.15 -16.94
N LEU A 160 28.87 -5.84 -16.91
CA LEU A 160 29.92 -5.23 -17.70
C LEU A 160 31.32 -5.77 -17.36
N VAL A 161 31.60 -6.00 -16.08
CA VAL A 161 32.85 -6.56 -15.57
C VAL A 161 32.95 -8.07 -15.83
N GLY A 162 31.84 -8.70 -16.25
CA GLY A 162 31.82 -10.12 -16.59
C GLY A 162 31.66 -11.07 -15.39
N TRP A 163 31.39 -10.54 -14.20
CA TRP A 163 31.20 -11.38 -12.98
C TRP A 163 30.02 -12.36 -13.13
N LEU A 164 28.99 -11.97 -13.86
CA LEU A 164 27.83 -12.82 -14.14
C LEU A 164 28.11 -13.90 -15.22
N ARG A 165 29.18 -13.76 -16.03
CA ARG A 165 29.56 -14.77 -17.03
C ARG A 165 30.30 -15.93 -16.41
N ASN A 166 31.21 -15.64 -15.45
CA ASN A 166 31.98 -16.67 -14.72
C ASN A 166 31.78 -16.53 -13.20
N PRO A 167 30.59 -16.90 -12.68
CA PRO A 167 30.27 -16.68 -11.27
C PRO A 167 31.16 -17.46 -10.31
N LYS A 168 31.74 -18.60 -10.76
CA LYS A 168 32.61 -19.42 -9.91
C LYS A 168 33.95 -18.74 -9.58
N GLU A 169 34.50 -17.90 -10.50
CA GLU A 169 35.73 -17.19 -10.27
C GLU A 169 35.56 -15.90 -9.45
N HIS A 170 34.35 -15.38 -9.41
CA HIS A 170 34.01 -14.10 -8.77
C HIS A 170 33.02 -14.25 -7.61
N LEU A 171 33.02 -15.43 -6.92
CA LEU A 171 32.09 -15.71 -5.83
C LEU A 171 32.19 -14.70 -4.68
N ILE A 172 33.41 -14.33 -4.28
CA ILE A 172 33.63 -13.41 -3.14
C ILE A 172 33.03 -12.03 -3.43
N PRO A 173 33.35 -11.32 -4.53
CA PRO A 173 32.77 -10.02 -4.82
C PRO A 173 31.26 -10.09 -5.09
N LEU A 174 30.73 -11.19 -5.65
CA LEU A 174 29.30 -11.39 -5.84
C LEU A 174 28.55 -11.54 -4.51
N ILE A 175 29.09 -12.32 -3.57
CA ILE A 175 28.47 -12.49 -2.24
C ILE A 175 28.55 -11.19 -1.45
N LEU A 176 29.70 -10.50 -1.44
CA LEU A 176 29.87 -9.25 -0.72
C LEU A 176 29.00 -8.14 -1.29
N GLY A 177 28.96 -8.02 -2.61
CA GLY A 177 28.10 -7.07 -3.33
C GLY A 177 26.63 -7.36 -3.15
N GLY A 178 26.23 -8.64 -3.19
CA GLY A 178 24.86 -9.07 -2.94
C GLY A 178 24.42 -8.78 -1.50
N MET A 179 25.28 -9.00 -0.51
CA MET A 179 25.03 -8.72 0.89
C MET A 179 24.89 -7.20 1.13
N ALA A 180 25.79 -6.40 0.56
CA ALA A 180 25.69 -4.94 0.63
C ALA A 180 24.39 -4.44 0.00
N LEU A 181 24.05 -4.92 -1.19
CA LEU A 181 22.80 -4.59 -1.89
C LEU A 181 21.57 -5.00 -1.07
N PHE A 182 21.61 -6.15 -0.39
CA PHE A 182 20.53 -6.59 0.50
C PHE A 182 20.31 -5.62 1.67
N PHE A 183 21.39 -5.15 2.33
CA PHE A 183 21.24 -4.19 3.43
C PHE A 183 20.71 -2.83 2.95
N VAL A 184 21.18 -2.35 1.80
CA VAL A 184 20.67 -1.10 1.22
C VAL A 184 19.22 -1.24 0.78
N PHE A 185 18.83 -2.39 0.23
CA PHE A 185 17.45 -2.70 -0.11
C PHE A 185 16.55 -2.76 1.15
N MET A 186 17.02 -3.38 2.23
CA MET A 186 16.29 -3.39 3.52
C MET A 186 16.11 -1.98 4.06
N LEU A 187 17.14 -1.15 4.02
CA LEU A 187 17.04 0.26 4.42
C LEU A 187 16.00 1.00 3.57
N PHE A 188 16.02 0.79 2.26
CA PHE A 188 15.03 1.35 1.34
C PHE A 188 13.60 0.93 1.71
N VAL A 189 13.37 -0.37 2.00
CA VAL A 189 12.06 -0.87 2.41
C VAL A 189 11.60 -0.23 3.72
N VAL A 190 12.49 -0.07 4.71
CA VAL A 190 12.18 0.60 5.98
C VAL A 190 11.79 2.07 5.75
N ILE A 191 12.53 2.79 4.91
CA ILE A 191 12.20 4.18 4.57
C ILE A 191 10.84 4.28 3.89
N GLN A 192 10.55 3.39 2.94
CA GLN A 192 9.26 3.36 2.24
C GLN A 192 8.10 3.05 3.19
N LEU A 193 8.29 2.11 4.11
CA LEU A 193 7.31 1.78 5.13
C LEU A 193 7.03 2.99 6.03
N LEU A 194 8.08 3.68 6.48
CA LEU A 194 7.97 4.87 7.32
C LEU A 194 7.19 5.99 6.59
N ILE A 195 7.53 6.26 5.33
CA ILE A 195 6.81 7.24 4.51
C ILE A 195 5.33 6.85 4.38
N HIS A 196 5.05 5.57 4.14
CA HIS A 196 3.69 5.06 4.00
C HIS A 196 2.87 5.24 5.29
N VAL A 197 3.42 4.82 6.44
CA VAL A 197 2.77 4.94 7.75
C VAL A 197 2.54 6.42 8.10
N MET A 198 3.57 7.26 7.97
CA MET A 198 3.45 8.69 8.27
C MET A 198 2.44 9.39 7.35
N THR A 199 2.41 9.03 6.07
CA THR A 199 1.41 9.58 5.15
C THR A 199 0.00 9.16 5.55
N LYS A 200 -0.18 7.88 5.92
CA LYS A 200 -1.48 7.33 6.29
C LYS A 200 -2.01 7.92 7.59
N ASP A 201 -1.18 7.97 8.62
CA ASP A 201 -1.66 8.24 9.98
C ASP A 201 -1.67 9.74 10.31
N PHE A 202 -0.83 10.54 9.66
CA PHE A 202 -0.72 11.97 9.94
C PHE A 202 -1.18 12.86 8.79
N VAL A 203 -0.76 12.57 7.55
CA VAL A 203 -1.07 13.44 6.40
C VAL A 203 -2.51 13.30 5.95
N VAL A 204 -3.05 12.08 5.90
CA VAL A 204 -4.44 11.83 5.47
C VAL A 204 -5.47 12.53 6.36
N PRO A 205 -5.41 12.48 7.71
CA PRO A 205 -6.30 13.24 8.56
C PRO A 205 -6.24 14.76 8.35
N GLN A 206 -5.03 15.32 8.17
CA GLN A 206 -4.87 16.76 7.88
C GLN A 206 -5.49 17.12 6.53
N MET A 207 -5.29 16.29 5.49
CA MET A 207 -5.93 16.48 4.19
C MET A 207 -7.46 16.41 4.28
N ALA A 208 -7.99 15.54 5.15
CA ALA A 208 -9.44 15.37 5.32
C ALA A 208 -10.10 16.54 6.05
N LEU A 209 -9.41 17.12 7.03
CA LEU A 209 -9.93 18.22 7.86
C LEU A 209 -9.75 19.59 7.21
N GLU A 210 -8.59 19.84 6.60
CA GLU A 210 -8.20 21.16 6.12
C GLU A 210 -8.25 21.30 4.58
N GLU A 211 -8.61 20.20 3.87
CA GLU A 211 -8.66 20.14 2.40
C GLU A 211 -7.36 20.52 1.68
N ILE A 212 -6.22 20.40 2.38
CA ILE A 212 -4.88 20.68 1.87
C ILE A 212 -4.37 19.55 0.96
N GLY A 213 -3.27 19.82 0.24
CA GLY A 213 -2.57 18.79 -0.53
C GLY A 213 -1.65 17.93 0.33
N ALA A 214 -1.31 16.71 -0.14
CA ALA A 214 -0.41 15.82 0.58
C ALA A 214 0.97 16.43 0.84
N LEU A 215 1.51 17.18 -0.12
CA LEU A 215 2.81 17.85 0.02
C LEU A 215 2.79 18.92 1.12
N GLU A 216 1.70 19.68 1.22
CA GLU A 216 1.51 20.68 2.27
C GLU A 216 1.35 20.02 3.65
N GLY A 217 0.63 18.88 3.72
CA GLY A 217 0.54 18.07 4.93
C GLY A 217 1.92 17.61 5.41
N TRP A 218 2.77 17.13 4.51
CA TRP A 218 4.16 16.77 4.82
C TRP A 218 4.99 17.96 5.28
N ARG A 219 4.83 19.11 4.62
CA ARG A 219 5.54 20.35 5.00
C ARG A 219 5.20 20.82 6.41
N ARG A 220 3.96 20.62 6.86
CA ARG A 220 3.52 20.96 8.22
C ARG A 220 3.94 19.91 9.25
N LEU A 221 3.93 18.66 8.87
CA LEU A 221 4.33 17.55 9.74
C LEU A 221 5.82 17.61 10.10
N TRP A 222 6.68 17.96 9.16
CA TRP A 222 8.13 17.94 9.33
C TRP A 222 8.64 18.80 10.52
N PRO A 223 8.23 20.06 10.68
CA PRO A 223 8.65 20.86 11.85
C PRO A 223 8.08 20.30 13.17
N GLN A 224 6.90 19.70 13.19
CA GLN A 224 6.33 19.09 14.39
C GLN A 224 7.18 17.90 14.87
N ILE A 225 7.55 16.99 13.96
CA ILE A 225 8.46 15.87 14.27
C ILE A 225 9.81 16.37 14.78
N LYS A 226 10.33 17.47 14.21
CA LYS A 226 11.62 18.03 14.60
C LYS A 226 11.59 18.64 15.99
N ASN A 227 10.48 19.25 16.38
CA ASN A 227 10.34 19.94 17.67
C ASN A 227 10.00 18.98 18.80
N GLU A 228 9.30 17.87 18.52
CA GLU A 228 8.83 16.91 19.54
C GLU A 228 9.50 15.53 19.37
N LYS A 229 10.84 15.51 19.32
CA LYS A 229 11.62 14.26 19.11
C LYS A 229 11.41 13.14 20.16
N GLY A 230 10.67 13.38 21.21
CA GLY A 230 10.41 12.42 22.30
C GLY A 230 8.93 12.07 22.50
N GLY A 231 8.02 12.57 21.66
CA GLY A 231 6.57 12.34 21.80
C GLY A 231 5.99 11.33 20.82
N TYR A 232 6.78 10.84 19.85
CA TYR A 232 6.36 9.87 18.81
C TYR A 232 7.05 8.52 18.98
#